data_acc69ed65505945f212aa8b1716f35d8
#
_entry.id   acc69ed65505945f212aa8b1716f35d8
#
_cell.length_a   1.000
_cell.length_b   1.000
_cell.length_c   1.000
_cell.angle_alpha   90.00
_cell.angle_beta   90.00
_cell.angle_gamma   90.00
#
_symmetry.space_group_name_H-M   'P 1'
#
loop_
_entity.id
_entity.type
_entity.pdbx_description
1 polymer ?
#
loop_
_entity_poly.entity_id
_entity_poly.type
_entity_poly.pdbx_seq_one_letter_code
_entity_poly.pdbx_strand_id
1 'polypeptide(L)'
;TASCGKDVSQEFVSYNNNPLNDTVWATVLKDSDPCNTMIGDLTPASVEATIDLSENRVECKPGNTDSLKITFNKGIFTSLENGVATPVAPTGTAVVQVLRIRTSGDLIRTMRPTQTGHTLTELGTGLFIRVMKDGKELSIKSGENYQINLIETGAEPKANMQRYFGSESIPAPAHNVYDPNFTWKIDTDISNINYFWDNNKPVGYALVVNKLRWVTAQRPTATASSNSRSRVTVYFSPSFTNKTTAVYAVIVGQKTVVKLDFDYASRSFRTDLLPYGFAYRLVSISKIGKDFYLGDGSIANLTTPSVLKLNPQKVNEQKLHAYLDDL
;
A
#
# COMPACT_ATOMS: atom_id res chain seq x y z
N THR A 1 44.85 44.88 37.83
CA THR A 1 44.35 43.58 37.24
C THR A 1 42.85 43.61 37.19
N ALA A 2 42.30 43.94 36.00
CA ALA A 2 40.85 43.88 35.70
C ALA A 2 40.50 42.44 35.35
N SER A 3 39.66 41.82 36.17
CA SER A 3 39.01 40.52 35.86
C SER A 3 37.86 40.78 34.93
N CYS A 4 37.95 40.29 33.68
CA CYS A 4 36.82 40.16 32.82
C CYS A 4 35.93 39.02 33.35
N GLY A 5 34.87 39.38 34.06
CA GLY A 5 33.76 38.46 34.30
C GLY A 5 33.07 38.15 32.98
N LYS A 6 33.18 36.92 32.49
CA LYS A 6 32.27 36.44 31.48
C LYS A 6 30.88 36.29 32.10
N ASP A 7 29.98 37.20 31.79
CA ASP A 7 28.56 36.97 31.98
C ASP A 7 28.17 35.81 31.06
N VAL A 8 28.14 34.63 31.64
CA VAL A 8 27.45 33.50 31.01
C VAL A 8 25.97 33.73 31.31
N SER A 9 25.29 34.40 30.40
CA SER A 9 23.82 34.45 30.44
C SER A 9 23.31 33.01 30.33
N GLN A 10 22.90 32.46 31.46
CA GLN A 10 22.21 31.17 31.54
C GLN A 10 20.73 31.31 31.19
N GLU A 11 20.41 32.07 30.18
CA GLU A 11 19.14 31.92 29.51
C GLU A 11 19.27 30.73 28.49
N PHE A 12 19.23 29.53 29.00
CA PHE A 12 18.76 28.43 28.23
C PHE A 12 17.28 28.72 27.90
N VAL A 13 17.06 29.41 26.82
CA VAL A 13 15.74 29.39 26.16
C VAL A 13 15.47 27.91 25.89
N SER A 14 14.54 27.33 26.65
CA SER A 14 14.11 25.96 26.40
C SER A 14 13.69 25.92 24.94
N TYR A 15 14.45 25.21 24.13
CA TYR A 15 14.16 25.02 22.71
C TYR A 15 12.78 24.43 22.66
N ASN A 16 11.81 25.24 22.22
CA ASN A 16 10.44 24.80 22.12
C ASN A 16 10.45 23.70 21.07
N ASN A 17 10.36 22.46 21.51
CA ASN A 17 10.43 21.25 20.68
C ASN A 17 9.16 21.18 19.80
N ASN A 18 8.92 22.23 19.02
CA ASN A 18 7.88 22.24 18.02
C ASN A 18 8.36 21.34 16.87
N PRO A 19 7.71 20.19 16.60
CA PRO A 19 8.08 19.27 15.53
C PRO A 19 8.14 19.93 14.15
N LEU A 20 7.43 21.03 13.96
CA LEU A 20 7.48 21.83 12.72
C LEU A 20 8.81 22.55 12.50
N ASN A 21 9.65 22.67 13.54
CA ASN A 21 10.98 23.29 13.43
C ASN A 21 12.06 22.30 12.97
N ASP A 22 11.76 21.00 12.88
CA ASP A 22 12.69 20.03 12.33
C ASP A 22 12.71 20.12 10.80
N THR A 23 13.73 20.76 10.26
CA THR A 23 13.96 20.94 8.83
C THR A 23 15.07 20.05 8.29
N VAL A 24 15.53 19.09 9.07
CA VAL A 24 16.69 18.25 8.77
C VAL A 24 16.24 17.02 7.98
N TRP A 25 16.72 16.91 6.75
CA TRP A 25 16.53 15.72 5.92
C TRP A 25 17.47 14.59 6.39
N ALA A 26 16.98 13.36 6.31
CA ALA A 26 17.77 12.17 6.57
C ALA A 26 18.39 11.63 5.28
N THR A 27 19.63 11.19 5.33
CA THR A 27 20.28 10.45 4.22
C THR A 27 19.75 9.03 4.11
N VAL A 28 19.37 8.43 5.25
CA VAL A 28 18.76 7.10 5.36
C VAL A 28 17.57 7.20 6.30
N LEU A 29 16.43 6.73 5.89
CA LEU A 29 15.23 6.67 6.71
C LEU A 29 15.30 5.50 7.70
N LYS A 30 14.75 5.70 8.89
CA LYS A 30 14.57 4.68 9.92
C LYS A 30 13.14 4.12 9.86
N ASP A 31 12.96 2.88 10.30
CA ASP A 31 11.62 2.29 10.41
C ASP A 31 10.71 3.08 11.35
N SER A 32 11.31 3.75 12.35
CA SER A 32 10.59 4.62 13.30
C SER A 32 10.28 6.01 12.79
N ASP A 33 10.75 6.39 11.61
CA ASP A 33 10.44 7.72 11.06
C ASP A 33 8.95 7.87 10.77
N PRO A 34 8.35 9.04 11.02
CA PRO A 34 6.91 9.25 10.84
C PRO A 34 6.38 8.90 9.46
N CYS A 35 7.17 9.13 8.39
CA CYS A 35 6.79 8.76 7.03
C CYS A 35 6.61 7.25 6.83
N ASN A 36 7.24 6.42 7.66
CA ASN A 36 7.12 4.96 7.62
C ASN A 36 6.08 4.46 8.62
N THR A 37 5.99 5.07 9.82
CA THR A 37 5.06 4.62 10.87
C THR A 37 3.62 5.06 10.64
N MET A 38 3.37 6.10 9.85
CA MET A 38 2.00 6.56 9.55
C MET A 38 1.14 5.52 8.82
N ILE A 39 1.73 4.47 8.23
CA ILE A 39 0.97 3.34 7.68
C ILE A 39 0.06 2.70 8.74
N GLY A 40 0.54 2.62 10.00
CA GLY A 40 -0.24 2.08 11.11
C GLY A 40 -1.50 2.88 11.42
N ASP A 41 -1.44 4.20 11.22
CA ASP A 41 -2.57 5.09 11.46
C ASP A 41 -3.54 5.12 10.25
N LEU A 42 -2.99 5.02 9.04
CA LEU A 42 -3.76 5.19 7.80
C LEU A 42 -4.48 3.91 7.36
N THR A 43 -3.88 2.76 7.63
CA THR A 43 -4.41 1.48 7.14
C THR A 43 -5.60 1.04 7.97
N PRO A 44 -6.76 0.77 7.36
CA PRO A 44 -7.93 0.28 8.08
C PRO A 44 -7.64 -1.07 8.76
N ALA A 45 -8.39 -1.37 9.80
CA ALA A 45 -8.38 -2.71 10.39
C ALA A 45 -8.82 -3.75 9.36
N SER A 46 -8.23 -4.94 9.42
CA SER A 46 -8.71 -6.08 8.66
C SER A 46 -10.07 -6.54 9.17
N VAL A 47 -10.88 -7.04 8.25
CA VAL A 47 -12.13 -7.72 8.59
C VAL A 47 -11.83 -9.18 8.86
N GLU A 48 -12.44 -9.74 9.90
CA GLU A 48 -12.20 -11.12 10.33
C GLU A 48 -13.39 -12.03 10.07
N ALA A 49 -13.10 -13.30 9.81
CA ALA A 49 -14.06 -14.38 9.79
C ALA A 49 -13.44 -15.65 10.35
N THR A 50 -14.23 -16.43 11.09
CA THR A 50 -13.80 -17.73 11.60
C THR A 50 -14.21 -18.83 10.65
N ILE A 51 -13.31 -19.78 10.41
CA ILE A 51 -13.54 -20.97 9.58
C ILE A 51 -13.32 -22.25 10.39
N ASP A 52 -14.09 -23.30 10.09
CA ASP A 52 -13.89 -24.63 10.64
C ASP A 52 -13.04 -25.47 9.68
N LEU A 53 -11.86 -25.87 10.11
CA LEU A 53 -10.91 -26.64 9.30
C LEU A 53 -11.32 -28.11 9.11
N SER A 54 -12.30 -28.60 9.85
CA SER A 54 -12.80 -29.99 9.72
C SER A 54 -13.68 -30.21 8.50
N GLU A 55 -14.26 -29.15 7.94
CA GLU A 55 -15.11 -29.20 6.76
C GLU A 55 -14.29 -29.51 5.50
N ASN A 56 -14.88 -30.24 4.55
CA ASN A 56 -14.22 -30.59 3.28
C ASN A 56 -13.96 -29.36 2.42
N ARG A 57 -14.85 -28.38 2.50
CA ARG A 57 -14.76 -27.13 1.78
C ARG A 57 -15.37 -26.01 2.64
N VAL A 58 -14.56 -25.03 2.97
CA VAL A 58 -14.95 -23.90 3.83
C VAL A 58 -15.12 -22.66 2.99
N GLU A 59 -16.28 -22.02 3.09
CA GLU A 59 -16.55 -20.70 2.51
C GLU A 59 -16.43 -19.63 3.60
N CYS A 60 -15.59 -18.65 3.36
CA CYS A 60 -15.38 -17.51 4.23
C CYS A 60 -15.90 -16.25 3.52
N LYS A 61 -16.78 -15.51 4.20
CA LYS A 61 -17.30 -14.22 3.75
C LYS A 61 -16.90 -13.13 4.76
N PRO A 62 -15.70 -12.57 4.67
CA PRO A 62 -15.25 -11.56 5.62
C PRO A 62 -16.18 -10.35 5.64
N GLY A 63 -16.56 -9.90 6.83
CA GLY A 63 -17.52 -8.81 7.02
C GLY A 63 -18.96 -9.15 6.68
N ASN A 64 -19.32 -10.43 6.54
CA ASN A 64 -20.67 -10.90 6.19
C ASN A 64 -21.22 -10.25 4.91
N THR A 65 -20.36 -9.95 3.95
CA THR A 65 -20.75 -9.37 2.66
C THR A 65 -20.65 -10.41 1.56
N ASP A 66 -21.60 -10.41 0.61
CA ASP A 66 -21.53 -11.28 -0.58
C ASP A 66 -20.53 -10.78 -1.62
N SER A 67 -19.93 -9.60 -1.40
CA SER A 67 -18.97 -9.01 -2.34
C SER A 67 -17.57 -9.66 -2.31
N LEU A 68 -17.29 -10.50 -1.31
CA LEU A 68 -16.04 -11.25 -1.20
C LEU A 68 -16.33 -12.63 -0.62
N LYS A 69 -15.94 -13.65 -1.38
CA LYS A 69 -16.00 -15.05 -0.94
C LYS A 69 -14.65 -15.71 -1.15
N ILE A 70 -14.10 -16.28 -0.09
CA ILE A 70 -12.85 -17.06 -0.12
C ILE A 70 -13.21 -18.51 0.21
N THR A 71 -12.73 -19.43 -0.59
CA THR A 71 -13.03 -20.85 -0.43
C THR A 71 -11.75 -21.64 -0.27
N PHE A 72 -11.64 -22.35 0.85
CA PHE A 72 -10.52 -23.22 1.17
C PHE A 72 -10.97 -24.68 1.14
N ASN A 73 -10.11 -25.58 0.63
CA ASN A 73 -10.30 -27.01 0.72
C ASN A 73 -9.68 -27.53 2.03
N LYS A 74 -10.16 -28.68 2.50
CA LYS A 74 -9.64 -29.35 3.69
C LYS A 74 -8.16 -29.71 3.56
N GLY A 75 -7.38 -29.45 4.60
CA GLY A 75 -5.99 -29.89 4.70
C GLY A 75 -4.98 -29.12 3.84
N ILE A 76 -5.36 -27.94 3.30
CA ILE A 76 -4.46 -27.13 2.46
C ILE A 76 -3.46 -26.29 3.23
N PHE A 77 -3.57 -26.22 4.56
CA PHE A 77 -2.73 -25.35 5.38
C PHE A 77 -1.49 -26.04 5.93
N THR A 78 -0.42 -25.27 6.00
CA THR A 78 0.81 -25.59 6.73
C THR A 78 1.14 -24.46 7.71
N SER A 79 1.85 -24.80 8.78
CA SER A 79 2.49 -23.84 9.67
C SER A 79 4.01 -23.93 9.54
N LEU A 80 4.70 -22.84 9.80
CA LEU A 80 6.17 -22.84 9.81
C LEU A 80 6.65 -23.16 11.23
N GLU A 81 7.26 -24.31 11.41
CA GLU A 81 7.86 -24.73 12.68
C GLU A 81 9.36 -24.88 12.51
N ASN A 82 10.14 -24.05 13.21
CA ASN A 82 11.61 -24.03 13.10
C ASN A 82 12.11 -23.90 11.64
N GLY A 83 11.39 -23.13 10.80
CA GLY A 83 11.72 -22.94 9.39
C GLY A 83 11.25 -24.07 8.47
N VAL A 84 10.58 -25.10 8.99
CA VAL A 84 10.05 -26.22 8.22
C VAL A 84 8.54 -26.10 8.10
N ALA A 85 8.01 -26.26 6.88
CA ALA A 85 6.58 -26.26 6.63
C ALA A 85 5.97 -27.58 7.12
N THR A 86 5.14 -27.52 8.17
CA THR A 86 4.49 -28.67 8.77
C THR A 86 3.00 -28.65 8.47
N PRO A 87 2.39 -29.76 8.00
CA PRO A 87 0.95 -29.81 7.77
C PRO A 87 0.16 -29.50 9.05
N VAL A 88 -0.85 -28.65 8.91
CA VAL A 88 -1.78 -28.35 10.02
C VAL A 88 -2.88 -29.38 10.04
N ALA A 89 -3.19 -29.91 11.23
CA ALA A 89 -4.30 -30.82 11.40
C ALA A 89 -5.61 -30.15 10.92
N PRO A 90 -6.39 -30.81 10.05
CA PRO A 90 -7.62 -30.28 9.51
C PRO A 90 -8.77 -30.39 10.52
N THR A 91 -8.58 -29.82 11.72
CA THR A 91 -9.54 -29.84 12.84
C THR A 91 -9.50 -28.54 13.60
N GLY A 92 -10.60 -28.17 14.25
CA GLY A 92 -10.73 -26.92 14.98
C GLY A 92 -10.89 -25.71 14.08
N THR A 93 -10.78 -24.54 14.65
CA THR A 93 -11.06 -23.27 13.96
C THR A 93 -9.80 -22.48 13.64
N ALA A 94 -9.88 -21.66 12.59
CA ALA A 94 -8.88 -20.65 12.25
C ALA A 94 -9.57 -19.30 11.98
N VAL A 95 -8.84 -18.20 12.19
CA VAL A 95 -9.32 -16.84 11.90
C VAL A 95 -8.70 -16.39 10.58
N VAL A 96 -9.55 -15.98 9.66
CA VAL A 96 -9.16 -15.37 8.38
C VAL A 96 -9.30 -13.85 8.51
N GLN A 97 -8.20 -13.14 8.38
CA GLN A 97 -8.12 -11.69 8.38
C GLN A 97 -7.99 -11.20 6.95
N VAL A 98 -8.82 -10.25 6.55
CA VAL A 98 -8.81 -9.72 5.18
C VAL A 98 -8.87 -8.21 5.17
N LEU A 99 -8.00 -7.59 4.37
CA LEU A 99 -8.09 -6.18 3.98
C LEU A 99 -8.29 -6.11 2.46
N ARG A 100 -9.27 -5.34 2.01
CA ARG A 100 -9.50 -5.07 0.58
C ARG A 100 -8.74 -3.84 0.12
N ILE A 101 -8.21 -3.90 -1.10
CA ILE A 101 -7.60 -2.78 -1.81
C ILE A 101 -8.40 -2.56 -3.09
N ARG A 102 -9.14 -1.45 -3.16
CA ARG A 102 -10.08 -1.15 -4.27
C ARG A 102 -9.77 0.14 -4.99
N THR A 103 -9.12 1.08 -4.31
CA THR A 103 -8.92 2.45 -4.78
C THR A 103 -7.43 2.80 -4.79
N SER A 104 -7.09 3.90 -5.44
CA SER A 104 -5.74 4.48 -5.34
C SER A 104 -5.42 4.92 -3.92
N GLY A 105 -6.43 5.40 -3.18
CA GLY A 105 -6.29 5.74 -1.77
C GLY A 105 -5.93 4.54 -0.89
N ASP A 106 -6.48 3.36 -1.16
CA ASP A 106 -6.12 2.14 -0.44
C ASP A 106 -4.65 1.75 -0.67
N LEU A 107 -4.15 1.93 -1.91
CA LEU A 107 -2.74 1.72 -2.24
C LEU A 107 -1.83 2.69 -1.48
N ILE A 108 -2.26 3.95 -1.33
CA ILE A 108 -1.54 4.97 -0.57
C ILE A 108 -1.55 4.66 0.92
N ARG A 109 -2.72 4.32 1.52
CA ARG A 109 -2.87 3.98 2.93
C ARG A 109 -1.99 2.80 3.34
N THR A 110 -1.93 1.80 2.48
CA THR A 110 -1.14 0.59 2.70
C THR A 110 0.32 0.75 2.27
N MET A 111 0.68 1.90 1.70
CA MET A 111 2.01 2.15 1.13
C MET A 111 2.46 1.06 0.15
N ARG A 112 1.52 0.57 -0.67
CA ARG A 112 1.74 -0.48 -1.68
C ARG A 112 1.48 0.06 -3.09
N PRO A 113 2.33 0.97 -3.61
CA PRO A 113 2.16 1.54 -4.95
C PRO A 113 2.15 0.44 -6.01
N THR A 114 1.50 0.69 -7.15
CA THR A 114 1.43 -0.25 -8.27
C THR A 114 2.64 -0.16 -9.19
N GLN A 115 3.80 0.12 -8.62
CA GLN A 115 5.07 0.21 -9.28
C GLN A 115 5.90 -1.04 -8.98
N THR A 116 6.43 -1.67 -10.01
CA THR A 116 7.35 -2.81 -9.90
C THR A 116 8.59 -2.52 -10.72
N GLY A 117 9.66 -2.08 -10.06
CA GLY A 117 10.85 -1.56 -10.73
C GLY A 117 10.47 -0.40 -11.67
N HIS A 118 10.68 -0.58 -12.97
CA HIS A 118 10.33 0.41 -14.00
C HIS A 118 8.95 0.17 -14.63
N THR A 119 8.23 -0.86 -14.22
CA THR A 119 6.90 -1.17 -14.77
C THR A 119 5.82 -0.59 -13.89
N LEU A 120 4.88 0.10 -14.52
CA LEU A 120 3.66 0.58 -13.87
C LEU A 120 2.51 -0.34 -14.22
N THR A 121 1.70 -0.64 -13.21
CA THR A 121 0.51 -1.46 -13.38
C THR A 121 -0.74 -0.74 -12.88
N GLU A 122 -1.87 -1.07 -13.46
CA GLU A 122 -3.17 -0.63 -13.03
C GLU A 122 -3.82 -1.70 -12.17
N LEU A 123 -4.28 -1.33 -10.99
CA LEU A 123 -5.01 -2.20 -10.09
C LEU A 123 -6.44 -2.45 -10.61
N GLY A 124 -6.85 -3.71 -10.71
CA GLY A 124 -8.25 -4.09 -10.74
C GLY A 124 -8.80 -4.16 -9.34
N THR A 125 -8.29 -5.11 -8.58
CA THR A 125 -8.64 -5.33 -7.17
C THR A 125 -7.47 -5.97 -6.43
N GLY A 126 -7.46 -5.87 -5.11
CA GLY A 126 -6.44 -6.47 -4.28
C GLY A 126 -6.93 -6.87 -2.89
N LEU A 127 -6.20 -7.79 -2.29
CA LEU A 127 -6.45 -8.29 -0.95
C LEU A 127 -5.14 -8.49 -0.20
N PHE A 128 -5.20 -8.24 1.10
CA PHE A 128 -4.32 -8.89 2.05
C PHE A 128 -5.13 -9.97 2.79
N ILE A 129 -4.63 -11.20 2.81
CA ILE A 129 -5.29 -12.35 3.43
C ILE A 129 -4.32 -13.00 4.39
N ARG A 130 -4.71 -13.15 5.64
CA ARG A 130 -3.93 -13.81 6.67
C ARG A 130 -4.81 -14.84 7.37
N VAL A 131 -4.29 -16.03 7.58
CA VAL A 131 -5.01 -17.10 8.29
C VAL A 131 -4.22 -17.43 9.55
N MET A 132 -4.89 -17.36 10.69
CA MET A 132 -4.30 -17.57 12.01
C MET A 132 -4.95 -18.76 12.71
N LYS A 133 -4.15 -19.65 13.28
CA LYS A 133 -4.60 -20.72 14.17
C LYS A 133 -3.69 -20.80 15.38
N ASP A 134 -4.25 -20.79 16.57
CA ASP A 134 -3.52 -20.91 17.84
C ASP A 134 -2.33 -19.94 17.95
N GLY A 135 -2.53 -18.68 17.48
CA GLY A 135 -1.51 -17.63 17.48
C GLY A 135 -0.43 -17.77 16.39
N LYS A 136 -0.48 -18.81 15.55
CA LYS A 136 0.45 -19.02 14.44
C LYS A 136 -0.17 -18.64 13.11
N GLU A 137 0.61 -17.97 12.24
CA GLU A 137 0.20 -17.69 10.87
C GLU A 137 0.36 -18.97 10.03
N LEU A 138 -0.68 -19.24 9.23
CA LEU A 138 -0.71 -20.38 8.32
C LEU A 138 -0.27 -19.97 6.92
N SER A 139 0.20 -20.95 6.16
CA SER A 139 0.54 -20.83 4.74
C SER A 139 -0.22 -21.88 3.93
N ILE A 140 -0.30 -21.71 2.62
CA ILE A 140 -0.86 -22.71 1.72
C ILE A 140 0.22 -23.78 1.46
N LYS A 141 -0.16 -25.04 1.56
CA LYS A 141 0.69 -26.18 1.25
C LYS A 141 1.12 -26.14 -0.21
N SER A 142 2.37 -26.49 -0.48
CA SER A 142 2.90 -26.55 -1.85
C SER A 142 2.04 -27.43 -2.75
N GLY A 143 1.68 -26.93 -3.92
CA GLY A 143 0.81 -27.60 -4.90
C GLY A 143 -0.69 -27.42 -4.67
N GLU A 144 -1.10 -26.85 -3.52
CA GLU A 144 -2.52 -26.61 -3.21
C GLU A 144 -2.94 -25.17 -3.59
N ASN A 145 -4.24 -25.01 -3.82
CA ASN A 145 -4.85 -23.74 -4.20
C ASN A 145 -6.14 -23.48 -3.41
N TYR A 146 -6.50 -22.24 -3.28
CA TYR A 146 -7.79 -21.78 -2.80
C TYR A 146 -8.41 -20.79 -3.80
N GLN A 147 -9.70 -20.51 -3.67
CA GLN A 147 -10.45 -19.67 -4.60
C GLN A 147 -10.89 -18.39 -3.92
N ILE A 148 -10.83 -17.31 -4.67
CA ILE A 148 -11.35 -15.99 -4.28
C ILE A 148 -12.33 -15.54 -5.36
N ASN A 149 -13.56 -15.22 -4.96
CA ASN A 149 -14.54 -14.56 -5.79
C ASN A 149 -14.79 -13.16 -5.24
N LEU A 150 -14.57 -12.16 -6.07
CA LEU A 150 -14.68 -10.74 -5.74
C LEU A 150 -15.71 -10.09 -6.63
N ILE A 151 -16.68 -9.39 -6.05
CA ILE A 151 -17.59 -8.51 -6.77
C ILE A 151 -17.05 -7.09 -6.68
N GLU A 152 -16.88 -6.44 -7.82
CA GLU A 152 -16.53 -5.02 -7.90
C GLU A 152 -17.80 -4.19 -7.94
N THR A 153 -17.98 -3.32 -6.96
CA THR A 153 -19.11 -2.41 -6.90
C THR A 153 -18.77 -1.10 -7.59
N GLY A 154 -19.61 -0.69 -8.55
CA GLY A 154 -19.49 0.64 -9.17
C GLY A 154 -18.65 0.72 -10.46
N ALA A 155 -17.99 -0.35 -10.88
CA ALA A 155 -17.25 -0.38 -12.14
C ALA A 155 -17.25 -1.78 -12.74
N GLU A 156 -17.25 -1.88 -14.07
CA GLU A 156 -17.05 -3.16 -14.75
C GLU A 156 -15.62 -3.68 -14.53
N PRO A 157 -15.44 -5.00 -14.33
CA PRO A 157 -14.13 -5.61 -14.22
C PRO A 157 -13.32 -5.39 -15.51
N LYS A 158 -12.08 -4.95 -15.36
CA LYS A 158 -11.18 -4.68 -16.50
C LYS A 158 -10.62 -5.99 -17.06
N ALA A 159 -10.48 -6.04 -18.38
CA ALA A 159 -9.91 -7.18 -19.10
C ALA A 159 -8.37 -7.26 -18.92
N ASN A 160 -7.82 -8.43 -19.26
CA ASN A 160 -6.38 -8.69 -19.32
C ASN A 160 -5.66 -8.47 -17.97
N MET A 161 -6.36 -8.71 -16.87
CA MET A 161 -5.74 -8.71 -15.55
C MET A 161 -4.90 -9.96 -15.37
N GLN A 162 -3.76 -9.75 -14.71
CA GLN A 162 -2.83 -10.80 -14.31
C GLN A 162 -2.75 -10.82 -12.78
N ARG A 163 -2.44 -11.98 -12.23
CA ARG A 163 -2.28 -12.13 -10.79
C ARG A 163 -0.89 -11.69 -10.37
N TYR A 164 -0.83 -10.87 -9.33
CA TYR A 164 0.41 -10.46 -8.69
C TYR A 164 0.38 -10.81 -7.22
N PHE A 165 1.54 -11.20 -6.69
CA PHE A 165 1.77 -11.35 -5.26
C PHE A 165 2.67 -10.25 -4.74
N GLY A 166 2.40 -9.79 -3.53
CA GLY A 166 3.33 -8.94 -2.81
C GLY A 166 4.50 -9.76 -2.29
N SER A 167 5.71 -9.32 -2.64
CA SER A 167 6.96 -9.86 -2.09
C SER A 167 7.40 -8.96 -0.96
N GLU A 168 7.40 -9.48 0.24
CA GLU A 168 7.86 -8.81 1.45
C GLU A 168 9.28 -9.24 1.77
N SER A 169 10.13 -8.32 2.21
CA SER A 169 11.52 -8.64 2.60
C SER A 169 11.56 -9.44 3.89
N ILE A 170 10.67 -9.10 4.82
CA ILE A 170 10.42 -9.82 6.06
C ILE A 170 8.89 -9.92 6.19
N PRO A 171 8.32 -11.11 6.40
CA PRO A 171 6.90 -11.23 6.66
C PRO A 171 6.51 -10.35 7.86
N ALA A 172 5.88 -9.22 7.59
CA ALA A 172 5.50 -8.28 8.63
C ALA A 172 4.45 -8.92 9.56
N PRO A 173 4.45 -8.61 10.85
CA PRO A 173 3.48 -9.18 11.79
C PRO A 173 2.03 -8.80 11.46
N ALA A 174 1.83 -7.74 10.67
CA ALA A 174 0.52 -7.26 10.24
C ALA A 174 0.62 -6.52 8.89
N HIS A 175 -0.53 -6.32 8.24
CA HIS A 175 -0.64 -5.62 6.95
C HIS A 175 -0.33 -4.12 7.02
N ASN A 176 -0.31 -3.55 8.21
CA ASN A 176 -0.07 -2.13 8.47
C ASN A 176 1.37 -1.81 8.90
N VAL A 177 2.33 -2.67 8.56
CA VAL A 177 3.76 -2.43 8.76
C VAL A 177 4.41 -2.06 7.43
N TYR A 178 5.21 -0.99 7.46
CA TYR A 178 5.95 -0.55 6.28
C TYR A 178 7.08 -1.54 5.94
N ASP A 179 7.19 -1.87 4.66
CA ASP A 179 8.30 -2.63 4.12
C ASP A 179 8.92 -1.83 2.96
N PRO A 180 10.15 -1.29 3.14
CA PRO A 180 10.82 -0.49 2.12
C PRO A 180 11.16 -1.28 0.86
N ASN A 181 11.24 -2.61 0.97
CA ASN A 181 11.61 -3.50 -0.13
C ASN A 181 10.39 -4.22 -0.73
N PHE A 182 9.18 -3.82 -0.33
CA PHE A 182 7.97 -4.40 -0.89
C PHE A 182 7.89 -4.19 -2.40
N THR A 183 7.57 -5.26 -3.12
CA THR A 183 7.34 -5.20 -4.56
C THR A 183 6.26 -6.19 -4.98
N TRP A 184 5.53 -5.86 -6.03
CA TRP A 184 4.61 -6.78 -6.67
C TRP A 184 5.38 -7.67 -7.65
N LYS A 185 5.11 -8.97 -7.61
CA LYS A 185 5.66 -9.95 -8.55
C LYS A 185 4.53 -10.63 -9.28
N ILE A 186 4.64 -10.66 -10.61
CA ILE A 186 3.69 -11.41 -11.43
C ILE A 186 3.78 -12.89 -11.09
N ASP A 187 2.63 -13.53 -11.01
CA ASP A 187 2.58 -14.98 -10.88
C ASP A 187 2.60 -15.63 -12.27
N THR A 188 3.64 -16.39 -12.52
CA THR A 188 3.83 -17.09 -13.78
C THR A 188 3.20 -18.49 -13.81
N ASP A 189 2.87 -19.04 -12.63
CA ASP A 189 2.44 -20.45 -12.52
C ASP A 189 0.97 -20.66 -12.90
N ILE A 190 0.10 -19.65 -12.69
CA ILE A 190 -1.33 -19.74 -13.03
C ILE A 190 -1.76 -18.42 -13.65
N SER A 191 -1.87 -18.39 -14.94
CA SER A 191 -1.92 -17.16 -15.72
C SER A 191 -3.28 -16.47 -15.81
N ASN A 192 -4.40 -17.11 -15.43
CA ASN A 192 -5.69 -16.53 -15.77
C ASN A 192 -6.52 -16.15 -14.55
N ILE A 193 -6.79 -14.86 -14.45
CA ILE A 193 -7.89 -14.32 -13.67
C ILE A 193 -9.13 -14.44 -14.58
N ASN A 194 -10.14 -15.14 -14.08
CA ASN A 194 -11.41 -15.22 -14.77
C ASN A 194 -12.34 -14.10 -14.29
N TYR A 195 -13.29 -13.75 -15.12
CA TYR A 195 -14.41 -12.94 -14.66
C TYR A 195 -15.31 -13.76 -13.74
N PHE A 196 -15.76 -13.12 -12.67
CA PHE A 196 -16.90 -13.61 -11.92
C PHE A 196 -18.17 -13.05 -12.56
N TRP A 197 -19.08 -13.94 -12.93
CA TRP A 197 -20.29 -13.62 -13.68
C TRP A 197 -21.52 -13.68 -12.79
N ASP A 198 -22.39 -12.71 -12.91
CA ASP A 198 -23.74 -12.73 -12.39
C ASP A 198 -24.72 -12.34 -13.49
N ASN A 199 -25.75 -13.18 -13.70
CA ASN A 199 -26.78 -12.95 -14.73
C ASN A 199 -26.22 -12.55 -16.12
N ASN A 200 -25.20 -13.26 -16.60
CA ASN A 200 -24.48 -13.01 -17.87
C ASN A 200 -23.74 -11.67 -17.96
N LYS A 201 -23.48 -11.01 -16.84
CA LYS A 201 -22.62 -9.83 -16.78
C LYS A 201 -21.39 -10.12 -15.94
N PRO A 202 -20.20 -9.66 -16.36
CA PRO A 202 -19.03 -9.74 -15.52
C PRO A 202 -19.18 -8.73 -14.37
N VAL A 203 -19.24 -9.21 -13.14
CA VAL A 203 -19.42 -8.36 -11.96
C VAL A 203 -18.18 -8.27 -11.10
N GLY A 204 -17.14 -9.03 -11.42
CA GLY A 204 -15.94 -9.07 -10.63
C GLY A 204 -14.90 -10.05 -11.16
N TYR A 205 -14.04 -10.51 -10.27
CA TYR A 205 -12.93 -11.40 -10.56
C TYR A 205 -13.03 -12.70 -9.77
N ALA A 206 -12.71 -13.81 -10.44
CA ALA A 206 -12.48 -15.11 -9.81
C ALA A 206 -10.99 -15.46 -9.94
N LEU A 207 -10.33 -15.65 -8.81
CA LEU A 207 -8.91 -15.96 -8.72
C LEU A 207 -8.71 -17.34 -8.10
N VAL A 208 -7.82 -18.12 -8.69
CA VAL A 208 -7.26 -19.33 -8.05
C VAL A 208 -5.88 -18.97 -7.52
N VAL A 209 -5.63 -19.17 -6.24
CA VAL A 209 -4.49 -18.59 -5.52
C VAL A 209 -3.78 -19.66 -4.70
N ASN A 210 -2.44 -19.65 -4.71
CA ASN A 210 -1.60 -20.62 -3.99
C ASN A 210 -0.76 -20.00 -2.87
N LYS A 211 -0.95 -18.72 -2.60
CA LYS A 211 -0.24 -17.97 -1.54
C LYS A 211 -1.22 -17.10 -0.76
N LEU A 212 -0.97 -16.94 0.52
CA LEU A 212 -1.64 -15.95 1.36
C LEU A 212 -0.92 -14.60 1.30
N ARG A 213 -1.33 -13.68 2.13
CA ARG A 213 -0.89 -12.30 2.28
C ARG A 213 -1.33 -11.44 1.09
N TRP A 214 -0.46 -10.72 0.42
CA TRP A 214 -0.82 -9.76 -0.62
C TRP A 214 -1.06 -10.45 -1.95
N VAL A 215 -2.26 -10.32 -2.47
CA VAL A 215 -2.65 -10.81 -3.81
C VAL A 215 -3.47 -9.75 -4.52
N THR A 216 -3.17 -9.50 -5.79
CA THR A 216 -3.88 -8.51 -6.60
C THR A 216 -4.11 -9.00 -8.01
N ALA A 217 -5.17 -8.47 -8.62
CA ALA A 217 -5.38 -8.45 -10.04
C ALA A 217 -4.86 -7.13 -10.59
N GLN A 218 -3.84 -7.15 -11.42
CA GLN A 218 -3.25 -5.97 -12.04
C GLN A 218 -3.02 -6.22 -13.53
N ARG A 219 -2.91 -5.14 -14.30
CA ARG A 219 -2.47 -5.21 -15.70
C ARG A 219 -1.43 -4.12 -15.95
N PRO A 220 -0.55 -4.29 -16.95
CA PRO A 220 0.31 -3.21 -17.36
C PRO A 220 -0.51 -1.95 -17.65
N THR A 221 -0.08 -0.81 -17.13
CA THR A 221 -0.68 0.48 -17.45
C THR A 221 -0.56 0.72 -18.95
N ALA A 222 -1.66 1.12 -19.59
CA ALA A 222 -1.61 1.52 -20.99
C ALA A 222 -0.65 2.70 -21.11
N THR A 223 0.54 2.45 -21.64
CA THR A 223 1.49 3.49 -21.95
C THR A 223 1.20 3.99 -23.35
N ALA A 224 0.93 5.27 -23.50
CA ALA A 224 1.07 5.91 -24.78
C ALA A 224 2.55 5.77 -25.17
N SER A 225 2.88 4.96 -26.17
CA SER A 225 4.21 4.62 -26.67
C SER A 225 5.29 4.35 -25.58
N SER A 226 5.80 3.18 -25.57
CA SER A 226 6.57 2.50 -24.52
C SER A 226 7.87 3.18 -24.02
N ASN A 227 8.29 4.32 -24.54
CA ASN A 227 9.60 4.90 -24.26
C ASN A 227 9.59 6.35 -23.76
N SER A 228 8.44 7.00 -23.63
CA SER A 228 8.40 8.41 -23.25
C SER A 228 7.95 8.56 -21.80
N ARG A 229 8.90 8.63 -20.89
CA ARG A 229 8.67 8.90 -19.47
C ARG A 229 9.24 10.25 -19.09
N SER A 230 8.67 10.87 -18.09
CA SER A 230 9.10 12.17 -17.63
C SER A 230 9.40 12.17 -16.14
N ARG A 231 10.27 13.11 -15.80
CA ARG A 231 10.55 13.45 -14.41
C ARG A 231 9.49 14.37 -13.86
N VAL A 232 9.02 14.03 -12.67
CA VAL A 232 8.24 14.96 -11.84
C VAL A 232 9.00 15.16 -10.53
N THR A 233 9.19 16.42 -10.17
CA THR A 233 9.86 16.83 -8.93
C THR A 233 8.92 17.66 -8.09
N VAL A 234 8.82 17.35 -6.81
CA VAL A 234 7.95 18.04 -5.85
C VAL A 234 8.77 18.61 -4.71
N TYR A 235 8.59 19.89 -4.47
CA TYR A 235 9.20 20.65 -3.37
C TYR A 235 8.15 21.02 -2.32
N PHE A 236 8.63 21.22 -1.09
CA PHE A 236 7.82 21.63 0.04
C PHE A 236 8.46 22.82 0.78
N SER A 237 7.73 23.40 1.72
CA SER A 237 8.33 24.26 2.72
C SER A 237 9.27 23.45 3.65
N PRO A 238 10.27 24.08 4.28
CA PRO A 238 11.32 23.37 5.02
C PRO A 238 10.86 22.44 6.13
N SER A 239 9.67 22.65 6.69
CA SER A 239 9.09 21.80 7.75
C SER A 239 8.68 20.40 7.27
N PHE A 240 8.52 20.19 5.97
CA PHE A 240 8.13 18.91 5.40
C PHE A 240 9.36 18.20 4.82
N THR A 241 9.92 17.29 5.58
CA THR A 241 11.14 16.56 5.25
C THR A 241 10.83 15.12 4.82
N ASN A 242 11.82 14.42 4.30
CA ASN A 242 11.66 13.00 3.96
C ASN A 242 11.37 12.10 5.18
N LYS A 243 11.72 12.54 6.41
CA LYS A 243 11.39 11.81 7.64
C LYS A 243 9.89 11.82 7.96
N THR A 244 9.20 12.87 7.53
CA THR A 244 7.80 13.10 7.92
C THR A 244 6.81 12.95 6.78
N THR A 245 7.26 12.91 5.53
CA THR A 245 6.43 13.06 4.32
C THR A 245 6.60 11.89 3.37
N ALA A 246 5.50 11.38 2.85
CA ALA A 246 5.44 10.50 1.69
C ALA A 246 4.68 11.18 0.56
N VAL A 247 5.14 10.98 -0.68
CA VAL A 247 4.57 11.63 -1.86
C VAL A 247 4.23 10.58 -2.92
N TYR A 248 3.06 10.73 -3.53
CA TYR A 248 2.54 9.84 -4.54
C TYR A 248 2.04 10.59 -5.76
N ALA A 249 2.18 9.98 -6.94
CA ALA A 249 1.51 10.39 -8.15
C ALA A 249 0.45 9.33 -8.51
N VAL A 250 -0.78 9.78 -8.75
CA VAL A 250 -1.92 8.95 -9.15
C VAL A 250 -2.29 9.31 -10.57
N ILE A 251 -2.37 8.32 -11.47
CA ILE A 251 -2.87 8.56 -12.83
C ILE A 251 -4.38 8.77 -12.78
N VAL A 252 -4.85 9.90 -13.28
CA VAL A 252 -6.27 10.22 -13.30
C VAL A 252 -7.02 9.23 -14.19
N GLY A 253 -8.12 8.66 -13.67
CA GLY A 253 -8.94 7.67 -14.38
C GLY A 253 -8.38 6.25 -14.38
N GLN A 254 -7.25 6.01 -13.70
CA GLN A 254 -6.65 4.69 -13.52
C GLN A 254 -6.27 4.48 -12.06
N LYS A 255 -6.35 3.25 -11.58
CA LYS A 255 -5.87 2.89 -10.24
C LYS A 255 -4.37 2.55 -10.31
N THR A 256 -3.58 3.53 -10.74
CA THR A 256 -2.11 3.43 -10.84
C THR A 256 -1.49 4.47 -9.91
N VAL A 257 -0.72 4.02 -8.95
CA VAL A 257 -0.06 4.83 -7.94
C VAL A 257 1.45 4.62 -8.01
N VAL A 258 2.19 5.72 -8.09
CA VAL A 258 3.65 5.75 -8.10
C VAL A 258 4.12 6.51 -6.87
N LYS A 259 4.98 5.92 -6.05
CA LYS A 259 5.65 6.63 -4.95
C LYS A 259 6.81 7.44 -5.52
N LEU A 260 6.92 8.70 -5.11
CA LEU A 260 8.09 9.52 -5.41
C LEU A 260 9.19 9.24 -4.38
N ASP A 261 10.40 9.02 -4.86
CA ASP A 261 11.56 8.84 -4.02
C ASP A 261 12.10 10.20 -3.55
N PHE A 262 12.65 10.25 -2.36
CA PHE A 262 13.30 11.48 -1.88
C PHE A 262 14.68 11.65 -2.51
N ASP A 263 15.00 12.89 -2.83
CA ASP A 263 16.35 13.32 -3.22
C ASP A 263 16.93 14.20 -2.11
N TYR A 264 17.84 13.64 -1.36
CA TYR A 264 18.49 14.32 -0.24
C TYR A 264 19.24 15.59 -0.68
N ALA A 265 19.92 15.54 -1.84
CA ALA A 265 20.75 16.64 -2.31
C ALA A 265 19.92 17.86 -2.69
N SER A 266 18.80 17.67 -3.37
CA SER A 266 17.89 18.75 -3.76
C SER A 266 16.79 19.03 -2.74
N ARG A 267 16.68 18.24 -1.68
CA ARG A 267 15.59 18.30 -0.68
C ARG A 267 14.22 18.30 -1.35
N SER A 268 14.00 17.33 -2.23
CA SER A 268 12.78 17.19 -3.01
C SER A 268 12.34 15.73 -3.07
N PHE A 269 11.14 15.49 -3.58
CA PHE A 269 10.66 14.15 -3.95
C PHE A 269 10.55 14.09 -5.46
N ARG A 270 10.99 12.99 -6.06
CA ARG A 270 10.99 12.85 -7.52
C ARG A 270 10.73 11.43 -7.99
N THR A 271 10.28 11.32 -9.23
CA THR A 271 10.22 10.07 -9.98
C THR A 271 10.50 10.35 -11.45
N ASP A 272 11.16 9.43 -12.12
CA ASP A 272 11.43 9.47 -13.56
C ASP A 272 10.51 8.49 -14.34
N LEU A 273 9.47 7.96 -13.68
CA LEU A 273 8.70 6.82 -14.19
C LEU A 273 7.37 7.20 -14.83
N LEU A 274 6.96 8.46 -14.76
CA LEU A 274 5.62 8.86 -15.19
C LEU A 274 5.53 8.95 -16.72
N PRO A 275 4.64 8.17 -17.37
CA PRO A 275 4.45 8.25 -18.80
C PRO A 275 3.88 9.61 -19.23
N TYR A 276 4.26 10.05 -20.43
CA TYR A 276 3.67 11.22 -21.06
C TYR A 276 2.21 10.99 -21.45
N GLY A 277 1.48 12.09 -21.62
CA GLY A 277 0.13 12.06 -22.16
C GLY A 277 -0.96 11.76 -21.13
N PHE A 278 -0.61 11.65 -19.84
CA PHE A 278 -1.58 11.44 -18.78
C PHE A 278 -1.70 12.64 -17.87
N ALA A 279 -2.89 12.79 -17.29
CA ALA A 279 -3.12 13.67 -16.16
C ALA A 279 -2.74 12.96 -14.85
N TYR A 280 -2.17 13.70 -13.92
CA TYR A 280 -1.75 13.19 -12.62
C TYR A 280 -2.32 14.02 -11.49
N ARG A 281 -2.70 13.34 -10.44
CA ARG A 281 -2.92 13.94 -9.12
C ARG A 281 -1.70 13.62 -8.25
N LEU A 282 -1.10 14.66 -7.67
CA LEU A 282 0.02 14.53 -6.74
C LEU A 282 -0.51 14.65 -5.32
N VAL A 283 -0.23 13.65 -4.52
CA VAL A 283 -0.72 13.54 -3.15
C VAL A 283 0.48 13.45 -2.21
N SER A 284 0.56 14.31 -1.22
CA SER A 284 1.53 14.19 -0.14
C SER A 284 0.82 14.04 1.19
N ILE A 285 1.29 13.10 1.99
CA ILE A 285 0.83 12.90 3.37
C ILE A 285 2.04 13.09 4.26
N SER A 286 1.90 13.94 5.27
CA SER A 286 2.95 14.16 6.25
C SER A 286 2.40 13.96 7.66
N LYS A 287 3.19 13.33 8.52
CA LYS A 287 2.92 13.21 9.95
C LYS A 287 4.00 13.96 10.72
N ILE A 288 3.64 15.06 11.39
CA ILE A 288 4.54 15.90 12.16
C ILE A 288 4.02 15.97 13.59
N GLY A 289 4.74 15.34 14.52
CA GLY A 289 4.23 15.08 15.85
C GLY A 289 3.01 14.16 15.79
N LYS A 290 1.88 14.66 16.30
CA LYS A 290 0.58 13.96 16.26
C LYS A 290 -0.34 14.41 15.12
N ASP A 291 0.08 15.39 14.34
CA ASP A 291 -0.76 16.05 13.35
C ASP A 291 -0.48 15.52 11.94
N PHE A 292 -1.54 15.37 11.17
CA PHE A 292 -1.48 15.05 9.75
C PHE A 292 -1.58 16.31 8.89
N TYR A 293 -0.86 16.28 7.78
CA TYR A 293 -0.90 17.31 6.75
C TYR A 293 -1.10 16.66 5.40
N LEU A 294 -2.01 17.21 4.62
CA LEU A 294 -2.35 16.75 3.27
C LEU A 294 -1.98 17.83 2.26
N GLY A 295 -1.16 17.49 1.28
CA GLY A 295 -0.88 18.31 0.12
C GLY A 295 -1.45 17.65 -1.14
N ASP A 296 -2.12 18.46 -1.95
CA ASP A 296 -2.73 18.06 -3.22
C ASP A 296 -2.24 18.96 -4.34
N GLY A 297 -1.96 18.38 -5.50
CA GLY A 297 -1.58 19.10 -6.71
C GLY A 297 -1.94 18.29 -7.95
N SER A 298 -1.97 18.93 -9.10
CA SER A 298 -2.33 18.25 -10.34
C SER A 298 -1.43 18.66 -11.50
N ILE A 299 -1.27 17.73 -12.44
CA ILE A 299 -0.68 17.93 -13.75
C ILE A 299 -1.75 17.53 -14.76
N ALA A 300 -2.27 18.49 -15.51
CA ALA A 300 -3.38 18.22 -16.45
C ALA A 300 -2.97 17.32 -17.62
N ASN A 301 -1.73 17.47 -18.08
CA ASN A 301 -1.14 16.63 -19.11
C ASN A 301 0.38 16.70 -18.98
N LEU A 302 1.01 15.58 -18.69
CA LEU A 302 2.46 15.52 -18.57
C LEU A 302 3.09 15.36 -19.96
N THR A 303 3.72 16.42 -20.47
CA THR A 303 4.39 16.43 -21.77
C THR A 303 5.88 16.74 -21.68
N THR A 304 6.33 17.29 -20.56
CA THR A 304 7.71 17.67 -20.28
C THR A 304 8.02 17.42 -18.81
N PRO A 305 9.29 17.38 -18.40
CA PRO A 305 9.65 17.36 -16.97
C PRO A 305 8.94 18.50 -16.22
N SER A 306 8.34 18.14 -15.09
CA SER A 306 7.52 19.08 -14.32
C SER A 306 8.06 19.24 -12.90
N VAL A 307 8.03 20.49 -12.42
CA VAL A 307 8.43 20.86 -11.07
C VAL A 307 7.25 21.53 -10.39
N LEU A 308 6.85 21.01 -9.23
CA LEU A 308 5.73 21.56 -8.47
C LEU A 308 6.16 21.86 -7.03
N LYS A 309 5.51 22.85 -6.44
CA LYS A 309 5.59 23.12 -5.01
C LYS A 309 4.24 22.80 -4.39
N LEU A 310 4.20 21.84 -3.48
CA LEU A 310 3.02 21.54 -2.69
C LEU A 310 3.08 22.27 -1.35
N ASN A 311 1.89 22.67 -0.88
CA ASN A 311 1.71 23.35 0.39
C ASN A 311 0.74 22.55 1.27
N PRO A 312 1.23 21.50 1.96
CA PRO A 312 0.36 20.65 2.78
C PRO A 312 -0.35 21.44 3.87
N GLN A 313 -1.64 21.18 4.02
CA GLN A 313 -2.49 21.81 5.02
C GLN A 313 -2.78 20.80 6.14
N LYS A 314 -2.82 21.29 7.38
CA LYS A 314 -3.20 20.47 8.52
C LYS A 314 -4.62 19.94 8.34
N VAL A 315 -4.81 18.65 8.52
CA VAL A 315 -6.09 17.97 8.43
C VAL A 315 -6.29 17.04 9.64
N ASN A 316 -7.54 16.76 9.98
CA ASN A 316 -7.84 15.68 10.90
C ASN A 316 -7.86 14.33 10.15
N GLU A 317 -7.79 13.24 10.89
CA GLU A 317 -7.80 11.88 10.32
C GLU A 317 -9.04 11.61 9.48
N GLN A 318 -10.21 12.03 9.93
CA GLN A 318 -11.47 11.83 9.20
C GLN A 318 -11.43 12.48 7.80
N LYS A 319 -10.95 13.72 7.71
CA LYS A 319 -10.79 14.42 6.43
C LYS A 319 -9.75 13.74 5.53
N LEU A 320 -8.65 13.25 6.13
CA LEU A 320 -7.62 12.53 5.40
C LEU A 320 -8.16 11.22 4.83
N HIS A 321 -8.89 10.45 5.64
CA HIS A 321 -9.52 9.21 5.18
C HIS A 321 -10.55 9.46 4.09
N ALA A 322 -11.43 10.44 4.25
CA ALA A 322 -12.41 10.81 3.22
C ALA A 322 -11.74 11.20 1.89
N TYR A 323 -10.65 11.99 1.95
CA TYR A 323 -9.88 12.33 0.75
C TYR A 323 -9.29 11.09 0.06
N LEU A 324 -8.76 10.14 0.83
CA LEU A 324 -8.21 8.91 0.28
C LEU A 324 -9.30 7.97 -0.27
N ASP A 325 -10.51 8.01 0.29
CA ASP A 325 -11.66 7.25 -0.24
C ASP A 325 -12.11 7.74 -1.62
N ASP A 326 -11.92 9.03 -1.90
CA ASP A 326 -12.28 9.68 -3.17
C ASP A 326 -11.21 9.53 -4.28
N LEU A 327 -10.06 8.89 -3.99
CA LEU A 327 -8.99 8.61 -4.96
C LEU A 327 -9.20 7.26 -5.64
#